data_cfe4672338f7528b32d9a7040e54a2f0
#
_entry.id   cfe4672338f7528b32d9a7040e54a2f0
#
_cell.length_a   1.000
_cell.length_b   1.000
_cell.length_c   1.000
_cell.angle_alpha   90.00
_cell.angle_beta   90.00
_cell.angle_gamma   90.00
#
_symmetry.space_group_name_H-M   'P 1'
#
loop_
_entity.id
_entity.type
_entity.pdbx_description
1 polymer ?
#
loop_
_entity_poly.entity_id
_entity_poly.type
_entity_poly.pdbx_seq_one_letter_code
_entity_poly.pdbx_strand_id
1 'polypeptide(L)'
;MSCCSEPWQSDCKDVAGAMQRAIPATLADGDVQRRLQALGILQASLIGGRSSKSTDTTLRYKIELVGRGGIRPPTKIDVSYRDRCEGDEHAVRPANDSAVRAYLRPDDPPLLLPSYTRPAAIRQKINALASRTHVQARDVFDLFVLGDGTLRGIDTGFLRRWLDDATLRNARGRALEISHAEYSDTVLAYLDPTQREQLQDEDTWIARQLFVGDLIDQILAVPPETIT
;
A
#
# COMPACT_ATOMS: atom_id res chain seq x y z
N MET A 1 7.14 -29.35 -19.71
CA MET A 1 6.00 -28.44 -19.53
C MET A 1 6.52 -27.05 -19.81
N SER A 2 6.16 -26.51 -20.98
CA SER A 2 6.62 -25.20 -21.47
C SER A 2 5.91 -24.11 -20.68
N CYS A 3 6.65 -23.33 -19.87
CA CYS A 3 6.14 -22.10 -19.30
C CYS A 3 5.89 -21.15 -20.47
N CYS A 4 4.65 -20.99 -20.86
CA CYS A 4 4.22 -19.89 -21.70
C CYS A 4 4.62 -18.59 -20.99
N SER A 5 5.55 -17.85 -21.59
CA SER A 5 5.87 -16.49 -21.15
C SER A 5 4.61 -15.65 -21.36
N GLU A 6 3.92 -15.34 -20.28
CA GLU A 6 2.71 -14.54 -20.36
C GLU A 6 3.02 -13.13 -20.89
N PRO A 7 2.17 -12.54 -21.74
CA PRO A 7 2.43 -11.24 -22.37
C PRO A 7 2.76 -10.10 -21.40
N TRP A 8 2.27 -10.17 -20.16
CA TRP A 8 2.51 -9.16 -19.13
C TRP A 8 3.96 -9.10 -18.60
N GLN A 9 4.76 -10.16 -18.79
CA GLN A 9 6.18 -10.14 -18.37
C GLN A 9 7.02 -9.17 -19.21
N SER A 10 6.66 -8.93 -20.48
CA SER A 10 7.29 -7.89 -21.29
C SER A 10 6.93 -6.49 -20.79
N ASP A 11 5.66 -6.25 -20.48
CA ASP A 11 5.18 -4.96 -19.96
C ASP A 11 5.82 -4.60 -18.62
N CYS A 12 6.05 -5.58 -17.74
CA CYS A 12 6.73 -5.37 -16.47
C CYS A 12 8.20 -4.94 -16.65
N LYS A 13 8.91 -5.51 -17.63
CA LYS A 13 10.29 -5.10 -17.93
C LYS A 13 10.35 -3.67 -18.48
N ASP A 14 9.37 -3.30 -19.30
CA ASP A 14 9.26 -1.96 -19.85
C ASP A 14 8.95 -0.93 -18.77
N VAL A 15 8.05 -1.24 -17.83
CA VAL A 15 7.78 -0.40 -16.66
C VAL A 15 9.01 -0.27 -15.78
N ALA A 16 9.72 -1.37 -15.51
CA ALA A 16 10.95 -1.34 -14.72
C ALA A 16 12.00 -0.45 -15.37
N GLY A 17 12.22 -0.59 -16.68
CA GLY A 17 13.14 0.24 -17.45
C GLY A 17 12.72 1.73 -17.46
N ALA A 18 11.44 2.02 -17.60
CA ALA A 18 10.92 3.37 -17.53
C ALA A 18 11.16 4.00 -16.14
N MET A 19 10.89 3.28 -15.07
CA MET A 19 11.11 3.75 -13.69
C MET A 19 12.60 3.96 -13.37
N GLN A 20 13.49 3.08 -13.87
CA GLN A 20 14.93 3.24 -13.72
C GLN A 20 15.46 4.53 -14.37
N ARG A 21 14.81 5.01 -15.42
CA ARG A 21 15.13 6.30 -16.05
C ARG A 21 14.41 7.48 -15.39
N ALA A 22 13.13 7.33 -15.12
CA ALA A 22 12.28 8.43 -14.64
C ALA A 22 12.66 8.89 -13.23
N ILE A 23 12.88 7.98 -12.28
CA ILE A 23 13.15 8.35 -10.88
C ILE A 23 14.45 9.17 -10.74
N PRO A 24 15.61 8.76 -11.31
CA PRO A 24 16.80 9.58 -11.27
C PRO A 24 16.61 10.95 -11.96
N ALA A 25 15.96 10.96 -13.13
CA ALA A 25 15.70 12.20 -13.87
C ALA A 25 14.81 13.17 -13.08
N THR A 26 13.73 12.66 -12.46
CA THR A 26 12.85 13.47 -11.61
C THR A 26 13.58 14.04 -10.41
N LEU A 27 14.41 13.25 -9.74
CA LEU A 27 15.19 13.75 -8.59
C LEU A 27 16.28 14.75 -9.00
N ALA A 28 16.78 14.70 -10.23
CA ALA A 28 17.74 15.65 -10.78
C ALA A 28 17.07 16.92 -11.36
N ASP A 29 15.76 16.93 -11.52
CA ASP A 29 15.02 18.04 -12.09
C ASP A 29 15.09 19.28 -11.19
N GLY A 30 15.48 20.42 -11.79
CA GLY A 30 15.69 21.66 -11.04
C GLY A 30 14.41 22.24 -10.43
N ASP A 31 13.23 22.00 -11.02
CA ASP A 31 11.96 22.44 -10.44
C ASP A 31 11.58 21.61 -9.23
N VAL A 32 11.75 20.29 -9.33
CA VAL A 32 11.56 19.37 -8.21
C VAL A 32 12.49 19.73 -7.05
N GLN A 33 13.77 19.97 -7.32
CA GLN A 33 14.73 20.39 -6.28
C GLN A 33 14.33 21.72 -5.62
N ARG A 34 13.89 22.71 -6.38
CA ARG A 34 13.40 23.99 -5.81
C ARG A 34 12.17 23.80 -4.93
N ARG A 35 11.22 22.95 -5.34
CA ARG A 35 10.03 22.62 -4.54
C ARG A 35 10.42 21.90 -3.24
N LEU A 36 11.31 20.94 -3.30
CA LEU A 36 11.84 20.26 -2.12
C LEU A 36 12.53 21.24 -1.16
N GLN A 37 13.32 22.18 -1.68
CA GLN A 37 13.99 23.21 -0.87
C GLN A 37 12.98 24.14 -0.17
N ALA A 38 11.89 24.49 -0.83
CA ALA A 38 10.79 25.24 -0.22
C ALA A 38 10.17 24.51 0.97
N LEU A 39 10.19 23.17 0.95
CA LEU A 39 9.74 22.30 2.04
C LEU A 39 10.81 22.06 3.14
N GLY A 40 11.97 22.69 3.01
CA GLY A 40 13.07 22.51 3.94
C GLY A 40 13.95 21.30 3.67
N ILE A 41 13.76 20.62 2.53
CA ILE A 41 14.61 19.53 2.05
C ILE A 41 15.68 20.15 1.15
N LEU A 42 16.89 20.25 1.65
CA LEU A 42 18.00 20.93 0.95
C LEU A 42 18.52 20.13 -0.24
N GLN A 43 18.43 18.81 -0.16
CA GLN A 43 18.88 17.90 -1.21
C GLN A 43 18.06 16.62 -1.19
N ALA A 44 17.75 16.10 -2.37
CA ALA A 44 17.22 14.74 -2.57
C ALA A 44 18.04 14.04 -3.65
N SER A 45 18.54 12.84 -3.35
CA SER A 45 19.35 12.08 -4.28
C SER A 45 19.15 10.58 -4.09
N LEU A 46 19.43 9.81 -5.15
CA LEU A 46 19.44 8.36 -5.06
C LEU A 46 20.71 7.85 -4.39
N ILE A 47 20.55 7.01 -3.38
CA ILE A 47 21.69 6.30 -2.79
C ILE A 47 22.19 5.24 -3.79
N GLY A 48 23.43 5.37 -4.21
CA GLY A 48 24.06 4.48 -5.19
C GLY A 48 23.63 4.69 -6.65
N GLY A 49 22.83 5.74 -6.94
CA GLY A 49 22.49 6.16 -8.31
C GLY A 49 21.55 5.22 -9.08
N ARG A 50 21.08 4.14 -8.46
CA ARG A 50 20.22 3.12 -9.07
C ARG A 50 19.30 2.47 -8.05
N SER A 51 18.43 1.53 -8.51
CA SER A 51 17.63 0.72 -7.59
C SER A 51 18.52 -0.08 -6.63
N SER A 52 18.23 -0.02 -5.35
CA SER A 52 18.93 -0.77 -4.29
C SER A 52 18.49 -2.23 -4.19
N LYS A 53 17.34 -2.57 -4.78
CA LYS A 53 16.80 -3.92 -4.91
C LYS A 53 16.08 -4.02 -6.24
N SER A 54 16.40 -5.04 -7.00
CA SER A 54 15.67 -5.41 -8.21
C SER A 54 15.38 -6.90 -8.14
N THR A 55 14.12 -7.26 -8.17
CA THR A 55 13.63 -8.63 -8.29
C THR A 55 12.66 -8.70 -9.44
N ASP A 56 12.21 -9.90 -9.81
CA ASP A 56 11.23 -10.09 -10.89
C ASP A 56 9.90 -9.36 -10.64
N THR A 57 9.65 -8.90 -9.41
CA THR A 57 8.37 -8.30 -9.03
C THR A 57 8.48 -6.97 -8.29
N THR A 58 9.68 -6.50 -7.97
CA THR A 58 9.82 -5.29 -7.14
C THR A 58 11.12 -4.55 -7.44
N LEU A 59 11.02 -3.24 -7.64
CA LEU A 59 12.14 -2.31 -7.63
C LEU A 59 12.08 -1.46 -6.37
N ARG A 60 13.20 -1.28 -5.71
CA ARG A 60 13.34 -0.38 -4.56
C ARG A 60 14.40 0.66 -4.84
N TYR A 61 14.04 1.92 -4.64
CA TYR A 61 14.96 3.05 -4.69
C TYR A 61 15.09 3.63 -3.28
N LYS A 62 16.31 3.68 -2.77
CA LYS A 62 16.61 4.41 -1.53
C LYS A 62 16.93 5.84 -1.88
N ILE A 63 16.25 6.77 -1.24
CA ILE A 63 16.44 8.20 -1.45
C ILE A 63 17.07 8.79 -0.20
N GLU A 64 18.16 9.50 -0.36
CA GLU A 64 18.71 10.35 0.68
C GLU A 64 18.03 11.70 0.61
N LEU A 65 17.39 12.07 1.69
CA LEU A 65 16.85 13.42 1.88
C LEU A 65 17.71 14.11 2.94
N VAL A 66 18.17 15.31 2.64
CA VAL A 66 18.89 16.15 3.59
C VAL A 66 17.99 17.32 3.95
N GLY A 67 17.45 17.31 5.15
CA GLY A 67 16.63 18.40 5.69
C GLY A 67 17.45 19.49 6.36
N ARG A 68 16.78 20.60 6.70
CA ARG A 68 17.37 21.67 7.52
C ARG A 68 17.82 21.10 8.86
N GLY A 69 18.98 21.53 9.36
CA GLY A 69 19.57 20.98 10.59
C GLY A 69 20.27 19.64 10.44
N GLY A 70 20.49 19.17 9.21
CA GLY A 70 21.21 17.92 8.93
C GLY A 70 20.39 16.65 9.15
N ILE A 71 19.08 16.76 9.35
CA ILE A 71 18.17 15.63 9.50
C ILE A 71 18.16 14.83 8.20
N ARG A 72 18.33 13.50 8.29
CA ARG A 72 18.35 12.58 7.14
C ARG A 72 17.32 11.47 7.35
N PRO A 73 16.03 11.72 7.08
CA PRO A 73 15.02 10.69 7.22
C PRO A 73 15.24 9.58 6.18
N PRO A 74 15.17 8.31 6.58
CA PRO A 74 15.24 7.21 5.65
C PRO A 74 14.00 7.23 4.75
N THR A 75 14.23 7.33 3.45
CA THR A 75 13.15 7.38 2.46
C THR A 75 13.39 6.37 1.36
N LYS A 76 12.31 5.76 0.89
CA LYS A 76 12.36 4.80 -0.21
C LYS A 76 11.11 4.89 -1.08
N ILE A 77 11.31 4.57 -2.35
CA ILE A 77 10.22 4.31 -3.29
C ILE A 77 10.27 2.82 -3.63
N ASP A 78 9.19 2.11 -3.33
CA ASP A 78 9.02 0.71 -3.73
C ASP A 78 8.02 0.67 -4.90
N VAL A 79 8.45 0.15 -6.03
CA VAL A 79 7.61 -0.11 -7.20
C VAL A 79 7.38 -1.61 -7.26
N SER A 80 6.15 -2.05 -7.02
CA SER A 80 5.75 -3.45 -7.12
C SER A 80 4.91 -3.66 -8.37
N TYR A 81 5.20 -4.71 -9.12
CA TYR A 81 4.45 -5.15 -10.30
C TYR A 81 4.07 -6.63 -10.20
N ARG A 82 3.77 -7.08 -8.96
CA ARG A 82 3.34 -8.46 -8.68
C ARG A 82 1.95 -8.73 -9.23
N ASP A 83 1.08 -7.75 -9.09
CA ASP A 83 -0.32 -7.87 -9.46
C ASP A 83 -0.62 -6.85 -10.55
N ARG A 84 -1.26 -7.29 -11.60
CA ARG A 84 -1.82 -6.40 -12.61
C ARG A 84 -3.14 -5.87 -12.07
N CYS A 85 -3.31 -4.55 -12.07
CA CYS A 85 -4.62 -3.94 -11.86
C CYS A 85 -5.45 -4.09 -13.12
N GLU A 86 -6.57 -4.78 -13.03
CA GLU A 86 -7.55 -4.81 -14.10
C GLU A 86 -8.42 -3.54 -14.09
N GLY A 87 -9.14 -3.26 -15.17
CA GLY A 87 -9.73 -1.96 -15.44
C GLY A 87 -10.59 -1.35 -14.34
N ASP A 88 -11.35 -2.15 -13.59
CA ASP A 88 -12.22 -1.73 -12.49
C ASP A 88 -11.53 -1.72 -11.10
N GLU A 89 -10.30 -2.18 -11.01
CA GLU A 89 -9.54 -2.25 -9.76
C GLU A 89 -8.81 -0.94 -9.41
N HIS A 90 -8.71 -0.01 -10.34
CA HIS A 90 -8.08 1.28 -10.09
C HIS A 90 -8.99 2.43 -10.54
N ALA A 91 -8.82 3.56 -9.89
CA ALA A 91 -9.46 4.82 -10.26
C ALA A 91 -8.44 5.95 -10.22
N VAL A 92 -8.51 6.84 -11.18
CA VAL A 92 -7.73 8.09 -11.15
C VAL A 92 -8.46 9.07 -10.26
N ARG A 93 -7.83 9.45 -9.16
CA ARG A 93 -8.43 10.35 -8.16
C ARG A 93 -7.49 11.52 -7.88
N PRO A 94 -8.03 12.71 -7.59
CA PRO A 94 -7.21 13.80 -7.09
C PRO A 94 -6.66 13.43 -5.71
N ALA A 95 -5.38 13.70 -5.49
CA ALA A 95 -4.76 13.62 -4.18
C ALA A 95 -5.31 14.76 -3.31
N ASN A 96 -6.42 14.50 -2.63
CA ASN A 96 -7.14 15.48 -1.82
C ASN A 96 -6.68 15.55 -0.37
N ASP A 97 -5.63 14.84 -0.01
CA ASP A 97 -5.04 14.93 1.32
C ASP A 97 -4.61 16.36 1.62
N SER A 98 -5.00 16.88 2.78
CA SER A 98 -4.66 18.24 3.22
C SER A 98 -3.15 18.46 3.30
N ALA A 99 -2.40 17.41 3.68
CA ALA A 99 -0.95 17.45 3.68
C ALA A 99 -0.40 17.63 2.26
N VAL A 100 -0.90 16.85 1.29
CA VAL A 100 -0.48 17.00 -0.12
C VAL A 100 -0.87 18.38 -0.66
N ARG A 101 -2.08 18.86 -0.35
CA ARG A 101 -2.55 20.19 -0.77
C ARG A 101 -1.71 21.31 -0.21
N ALA A 102 -1.20 21.19 1.01
CA ALA A 102 -0.32 22.20 1.61
C ALA A 102 1.00 22.38 0.84
N TYR A 103 1.37 21.42 0.01
CA TYR A 103 2.59 21.45 -0.80
C TYR A 103 2.36 21.87 -2.26
N LEU A 104 1.11 21.87 -2.72
CA LEU A 104 0.75 22.36 -4.03
C LEU A 104 0.53 23.87 -3.97
N ARG A 105 0.93 24.59 -5.02
CA ARG A 105 0.56 26.00 -5.15
C ARG A 105 -0.95 26.10 -5.44
N PRO A 106 -1.62 27.19 -5.06
CA PRO A 106 -3.04 27.39 -5.36
C PRO A 106 -3.41 27.19 -6.84
N ASP A 107 -2.49 27.56 -7.73
CA ASP A 107 -2.67 27.50 -9.18
C ASP A 107 -2.14 26.21 -9.82
N ASP A 108 -1.54 25.30 -9.04
CA ASP A 108 -1.11 24.01 -9.56
C ASP A 108 -2.34 23.14 -9.90
N PRO A 109 -2.34 22.44 -11.04
CA PRO A 109 -3.41 21.51 -11.35
C PRO A 109 -3.50 20.42 -10.28
N PRO A 110 -4.69 19.88 -10.03
CA PRO A 110 -4.84 18.80 -9.05
C PRO A 110 -3.96 17.62 -9.44
N LEU A 111 -3.18 17.12 -8.49
CA LEU A 111 -2.39 15.91 -8.69
C LEU A 111 -3.34 14.71 -8.81
N LEU A 112 -3.50 14.22 -10.04
CA LEU A 112 -4.31 13.02 -10.32
C LEU A 112 -3.43 11.79 -10.19
N LEU A 113 -3.79 10.88 -9.28
CA LEU A 113 -3.07 9.64 -9.04
C LEU A 113 -3.95 8.43 -9.34
N PRO A 114 -3.48 7.48 -10.15
CA PRO A 114 -4.10 6.17 -10.19
C PRO A 114 -3.94 5.51 -8.81
N SER A 115 -5.03 5.07 -8.24
CA SER A 115 -5.08 4.39 -6.94
C SER A 115 -6.00 3.19 -7.03
N TYR A 116 -5.74 2.18 -6.20
CA TYR A 116 -6.68 1.07 -6.07
C TYR A 116 -8.06 1.57 -5.67
N THR A 117 -9.09 0.96 -6.22
CA THR A 117 -10.44 1.09 -5.66
C THR A 117 -10.46 0.46 -4.26
N ARG A 118 -11.43 0.86 -3.43
CA ARG A 118 -11.54 0.31 -2.07
C ARG A 118 -11.66 -1.21 -2.05
N PRO A 119 -12.51 -1.86 -2.88
CA PRO A 119 -12.57 -3.32 -2.93
C PRO A 119 -11.24 -3.96 -3.37
N ALA A 120 -10.56 -3.41 -4.37
CA ALA A 120 -9.27 -3.93 -4.81
C ALA A 120 -8.19 -3.82 -3.73
N ALA A 121 -8.16 -2.71 -2.98
CA ALA A 121 -7.25 -2.55 -1.84
C ALA A 121 -7.55 -3.57 -0.72
N ILE A 122 -8.84 -3.81 -0.40
CA ILE A 122 -9.24 -4.83 0.57
C ILE A 122 -8.79 -6.21 0.10
N ARG A 123 -9.05 -6.58 -1.16
CA ARG A 123 -8.59 -7.84 -1.76
C ARG A 123 -7.09 -8.02 -1.60
N GLN A 124 -6.31 -6.99 -1.94
CA GLN A 124 -4.86 -7.04 -1.83
C GLN A 124 -4.39 -7.28 -0.39
N LYS A 125 -5.04 -6.67 0.60
CA LYS A 125 -4.71 -6.85 2.02
C LYS A 125 -5.08 -8.23 2.54
N ILE A 126 -6.22 -8.79 2.12
CA ILE A 126 -6.60 -10.18 2.46
C ILE A 126 -5.58 -11.16 1.87
N ASN A 127 -5.20 -11.00 0.59
CA ASN A 127 -4.16 -11.82 -0.03
C ASN A 127 -2.81 -11.69 0.70
N ALA A 128 -2.45 -10.49 1.15
CA ALA A 128 -1.23 -10.28 1.91
C ALA A 128 -1.25 -11.00 3.26
N LEU A 129 -2.36 -10.95 3.99
CA LEU A 129 -2.54 -11.74 5.23
C LEU A 129 -2.40 -13.23 4.97
N ALA A 130 -3.05 -13.74 3.91
CA ALA A 130 -3.03 -15.17 3.59
C ALA A 130 -1.64 -15.68 3.18
N SER A 131 -0.88 -14.90 2.42
CA SER A 131 0.29 -15.40 1.67
C SER A 131 1.65 -15.01 2.23
N ARG A 132 1.75 -13.99 3.06
CA ARG A 132 3.06 -13.54 3.58
C ARG A 132 3.66 -14.58 4.51
N THR A 133 4.98 -14.78 4.44
CA THR A 133 5.73 -15.62 5.38
C THR A 133 5.56 -15.12 6.81
N HIS A 134 5.64 -13.80 7.02
CA HIS A 134 5.40 -13.15 8.32
C HIS A 134 4.19 -12.24 8.20
N VAL A 135 3.19 -12.50 9.00
CA VAL A 135 1.98 -11.67 9.09
C VAL A 135 2.38 -10.28 9.60
N GLN A 136 1.67 -9.26 9.19
CA GLN A 136 1.96 -7.89 9.60
C GLN A 136 0.68 -7.24 10.15
N ALA A 137 0.75 -6.76 11.38
CA ALA A 137 -0.36 -6.09 12.05
C ALA A 137 -0.95 -4.93 11.22
N ARG A 138 -0.11 -4.26 10.42
CA ARG A 138 -0.58 -3.20 9.53
C ARG A 138 -1.61 -3.67 8.50
N ASP A 139 -1.58 -4.93 8.06
CA ASP A 139 -2.56 -5.41 7.08
C ASP A 139 -3.95 -5.55 7.71
N VAL A 140 -4.02 -5.93 9.00
CA VAL A 140 -5.26 -5.89 9.79
C VAL A 140 -5.72 -4.45 10.03
N PHE A 141 -4.80 -3.57 10.41
CA PHE A 141 -5.09 -2.15 10.61
C PHE A 141 -5.62 -1.49 9.32
N ASP A 142 -4.96 -1.74 8.20
CA ASP A 142 -5.36 -1.21 6.90
C ASP A 142 -6.76 -1.73 6.49
N LEU A 143 -7.09 -3.01 6.74
CA LEU A 143 -8.41 -3.56 6.47
C LEU A 143 -9.50 -2.89 7.31
N PHE A 144 -9.21 -2.61 8.58
CA PHE A 144 -10.13 -1.87 9.44
C PHE A 144 -10.38 -0.45 8.91
N VAL A 145 -9.32 0.27 8.52
CA VAL A 145 -9.42 1.61 7.94
C VAL A 145 -10.14 1.59 6.59
N LEU A 146 -9.82 0.64 5.72
CA LEU A 146 -10.50 0.46 4.43
C LEU A 146 -11.96 0.07 4.62
N GLY A 147 -12.29 -0.64 5.68
CA GLY A 147 -13.65 -0.98 6.07
C GLY A 147 -14.41 0.16 6.72
N ASP A 148 -13.75 1.30 7.00
CA ASP A 148 -14.32 2.47 7.69
C ASP A 148 -14.92 2.13 9.07
N GLY A 149 -14.30 1.13 9.75
CA GLY A 149 -14.79 0.59 11.03
C GLY A 149 -16.21 0.00 10.97
N THR A 150 -16.77 -0.11 9.77
CA THR A 150 -18.10 -0.70 9.53
C THR A 150 -18.05 -1.61 8.32
N LEU A 151 -18.82 -2.67 8.32
CA LEU A 151 -18.90 -3.58 7.15
C LEU A 151 -19.84 -3.05 6.05
N ARG A 152 -20.38 -1.86 6.24
CA ARG A 152 -21.35 -1.26 5.30
C ARG A 152 -20.68 -0.81 4.01
N GLY A 153 -21.32 -1.11 2.89
CA GLY A 153 -20.87 -0.65 1.57
C GLY A 153 -19.60 -1.34 1.06
N ILE A 154 -19.17 -2.44 1.69
CA ILE A 154 -18.15 -3.33 1.14
C ILE A 154 -18.82 -4.28 0.14
N ASP A 155 -18.33 -4.28 -1.10
CA ASP A 155 -18.81 -5.20 -2.13
C ASP A 155 -18.21 -6.59 -1.91
N THR A 156 -18.89 -7.39 -1.09
CA THR A 156 -18.46 -8.76 -0.77
C THR A 156 -18.58 -9.68 -2.00
N GLY A 157 -19.50 -9.41 -2.92
CA GLY A 157 -19.63 -10.14 -4.18
C GLY A 157 -18.41 -9.95 -5.08
N PHE A 158 -17.95 -8.71 -5.24
CA PHE A 158 -16.69 -8.43 -5.93
C PHE A 158 -15.51 -9.18 -5.31
N LEU A 159 -15.37 -9.10 -3.98
CA LEU A 159 -14.27 -9.75 -3.27
C LEU A 159 -14.32 -11.28 -3.44
N ARG A 160 -15.52 -11.85 -3.41
CA ARG A 160 -15.74 -13.30 -3.54
C ARG A 160 -15.31 -13.88 -4.89
N ARG A 161 -15.42 -13.09 -5.95
CA ARG A 161 -14.97 -13.50 -7.30
C ARG A 161 -13.45 -13.75 -7.38
N TRP A 162 -12.69 -13.05 -6.54
CA TRP A 162 -11.21 -13.04 -6.59
C TRP A 162 -10.54 -13.80 -5.44
N LEU A 163 -11.29 -14.21 -4.43
CA LEU A 163 -10.75 -14.83 -3.22
C LEU A 163 -11.40 -16.20 -3.02
N ASP A 164 -10.59 -17.24 -3.04
CA ASP A 164 -11.04 -18.58 -2.76
C ASP A 164 -11.18 -18.83 -1.24
N ASP A 165 -11.86 -19.92 -0.88
CA ASP A 165 -12.12 -20.33 0.49
C ASP A 165 -10.85 -20.55 1.31
N ALA A 166 -9.82 -21.13 0.69
CA ALA A 166 -8.57 -21.42 1.37
C ALA A 166 -7.83 -20.13 1.75
N THR A 167 -7.75 -19.20 0.81
CA THR A 167 -7.18 -17.86 1.02
C THR A 167 -7.92 -17.12 2.13
N LEU A 168 -9.26 -17.10 2.09
CA LEU A 168 -10.08 -16.43 3.08
C LEU A 168 -9.90 -17.03 4.47
N ARG A 169 -10.01 -18.35 4.62
CA ARG A 169 -9.83 -19.02 5.93
C ARG A 169 -8.42 -18.83 6.49
N ASN A 170 -7.39 -18.89 5.63
CA ASN A 170 -6.02 -18.64 6.06
C ASN A 170 -5.82 -17.20 6.53
N ALA A 171 -6.31 -16.23 5.76
CA ALA A 171 -6.23 -14.80 6.15
C ALA A 171 -6.93 -14.55 7.49
N ARG A 172 -8.12 -15.13 7.69
CA ARG A 172 -8.88 -15.01 8.94
C ARG A 172 -8.11 -15.55 10.15
N GLY A 173 -7.60 -16.78 10.05
CA GLY A 173 -6.82 -17.39 11.14
C GLY A 173 -5.62 -16.52 11.49
N ARG A 174 -4.87 -16.12 10.50
CA ARG A 174 -3.65 -15.31 10.68
C ARG A 174 -3.93 -13.91 11.21
N ALA A 175 -5.05 -13.28 10.83
CA ALA A 175 -5.42 -11.98 11.39
C ALA A 175 -5.66 -12.03 12.91
N LEU A 176 -6.22 -13.15 13.40
CA LEU A 176 -6.50 -13.34 14.82
C LEU A 176 -5.27 -13.77 15.66
N GLU A 177 -4.21 -14.23 15.02
CA GLU A 177 -2.98 -14.66 15.69
C GLU A 177 -2.01 -13.52 16.00
N ILE A 178 -2.19 -12.34 15.40
CA ILE A 178 -1.26 -11.21 15.56
C ILE A 178 -1.39 -10.64 16.97
N SER A 179 -0.29 -10.62 17.70
CA SER A 179 -0.26 -10.11 19.06
C SER A 179 -0.39 -8.57 19.13
N HIS A 180 -0.88 -8.07 20.26
CA HIS A 180 -0.88 -6.64 20.53
C HIS A 180 0.55 -6.06 20.56
N ALA A 181 1.55 -6.84 20.97
CA ALA A 181 2.95 -6.42 20.95
C ALA A 181 3.44 -6.13 19.53
N GLU A 182 3.13 -7.02 18.55
CA GLU A 182 3.46 -6.79 17.13
C GLU A 182 2.72 -5.58 16.56
N TYR A 183 1.48 -5.36 16.97
CA TYR A 183 0.73 -4.16 16.60
C TYR A 183 1.40 -2.89 17.14
N SER A 184 1.79 -2.90 18.41
CA SER A 184 2.50 -1.79 19.05
C SER A 184 3.81 -1.44 18.33
N ASP A 185 4.61 -2.44 18.01
CA ASP A 185 5.94 -2.25 17.42
C ASP A 185 5.87 -1.84 15.93
N THR A 186 4.85 -2.30 15.21
CA THR A 186 4.82 -2.19 13.74
C THR A 186 3.76 -1.24 13.20
N VAL A 187 2.81 -0.80 14.04
CA VAL A 187 1.78 0.18 13.67
C VAL A 187 1.83 1.40 14.58
N LEU A 188 1.64 1.23 15.90
CA LEU A 188 1.58 2.35 16.83
C LEU A 188 2.87 3.19 16.83
N ALA A 189 4.01 2.55 16.62
CA ALA A 189 5.30 3.24 16.56
C ALA A 189 5.38 4.30 15.44
N TYR A 190 4.53 4.19 14.41
CA TYR A 190 4.50 5.08 13.24
C TYR A 190 3.35 6.07 13.24
N LEU A 191 2.44 6.00 14.21
CA LEU A 191 1.34 6.94 14.37
C LEU A 191 1.78 8.19 15.11
N ASP A 192 1.10 9.30 14.86
CA ASP A 192 1.30 10.51 15.66
C ASP A 192 0.87 10.27 17.14
N PRO A 193 1.36 11.10 18.09
CA PRO A 193 1.08 10.90 19.50
C PRO A 193 -0.41 10.82 19.86
N THR A 194 -1.25 11.65 19.21
CA THR A 194 -2.69 11.69 19.48
C THR A 194 -3.39 10.42 18.99
N GLN A 195 -3.04 9.98 17.78
CA GLN A 195 -3.56 8.73 17.23
C GLN A 195 -3.10 7.53 18.06
N ARG A 196 -1.83 7.54 18.51
CA ARG A 196 -1.28 6.47 19.36
C ARG A 196 -2.04 6.35 20.65
N GLU A 197 -2.29 7.47 21.34
CA GLU A 197 -3.03 7.48 22.60
C GLU A 197 -4.43 6.88 22.46
N GLN A 198 -5.11 7.19 21.36
CA GLN A 198 -6.45 6.65 21.06
C GLN A 198 -6.49 5.17 20.69
N LEU A 199 -5.37 4.64 20.19
CA LEU A 199 -5.33 3.35 19.52
C LEU A 199 -4.48 2.30 20.25
N GLN A 200 -3.82 2.67 21.36
CA GLN A 200 -2.85 1.82 22.07
C GLN A 200 -3.48 0.72 22.93
N ASP A 201 -4.77 0.80 23.19
CA ASP A 201 -5.47 -0.16 24.04
C ASP A 201 -5.61 -1.53 23.37
N GLU A 202 -5.39 -2.60 24.15
CA GLU A 202 -5.44 -3.98 23.67
C GLU A 202 -6.85 -4.37 23.21
N ASP A 203 -7.88 -3.95 23.93
CA ASP A 203 -9.28 -4.22 23.53
C ASP A 203 -9.60 -3.56 22.19
N THR A 204 -9.02 -2.40 21.95
CA THR A 204 -9.12 -1.70 20.66
C THR A 204 -8.44 -2.49 19.53
N TRP A 205 -7.32 -3.15 19.81
CA TRP A 205 -6.68 -4.04 18.85
C TRP A 205 -7.51 -5.29 18.58
N ILE A 206 -7.99 -5.95 19.62
CA ILE A 206 -8.86 -7.12 19.52
C ILE A 206 -10.12 -6.80 18.69
N ALA A 207 -10.74 -5.64 18.93
CA ALA A 207 -11.90 -5.21 18.15
C ALA A 207 -11.60 -5.11 16.64
N ARG A 208 -10.39 -4.68 16.25
CA ARG A 208 -9.98 -4.65 14.84
C ARG A 208 -9.76 -6.03 14.26
N GLN A 209 -9.16 -6.94 15.02
CA GLN A 209 -9.00 -8.32 14.59
C GLN A 209 -10.37 -9.00 14.37
N LEU A 210 -11.31 -8.80 15.29
CA LEU A 210 -12.68 -9.30 15.16
C LEU A 210 -13.39 -8.69 13.95
N PHE A 211 -13.25 -7.38 13.73
CA PHE A 211 -13.77 -6.73 12.52
C PHE A 211 -13.26 -7.40 11.24
N VAL A 212 -11.96 -7.70 11.16
CA VAL A 212 -11.38 -8.39 9.98
C VAL A 212 -11.90 -9.82 9.88
N GLY A 213 -12.07 -10.51 11.01
CA GLY A 213 -12.72 -11.82 11.06
C GLY A 213 -14.14 -11.77 10.48
N ASP A 214 -14.96 -10.84 10.95
CA ASP A 214 -16.34 -10.65 10.50
C ASP A 214 -16.42 -10.27 9.01
N LEU A 215 -15.52 -9.42 8.53
CA LEU A 215 -15.40 -9.08 7.11
C LEU A 215 -15.17 -10.34 6.26
N ILE A 216 -14.22 -11.17 6.67
CA ILE A 216 -13.89 -12.40 5.92
C ILE A 216 -15.05 -13.39 5.99
N ASP A 217 -15.72 -13.53 7.14
CA ASP A 217 -16.88 -14.41 7.31
C ASP A 217 -18.06 -13.95 6.41
N GLN A 218 -18.27 -12.64 6.25
CA GLN A 218 -19.26 -12.12 5.29
C GLN A 218 -18.91 -12.42 3.84
N ILE A 219 -17.63 -12.35 3.46
CA ILE A 219 -17.21 -12.73 2.11
C ILE A 219 -17.40 -14.24 1.89
N LEU A 220 -17.08 -15.08 2.88
CA LEU A 220 -17.28 -16.54 2.82
C LEU A 220 -18.76 -16.92 2.71
N ALA A 221 -19.65 -16.12 3.29
CA ALA A 221 -21.10 -16.35 3.21
C ALA A 221 -21.68 -16.14 1.80
N VAL A 222 -20.98 -15.41 0.93
CA VAL A 222 -21.37 -15.26 -0.48
C VAL A 222 -21.01 -16.54 -1.23
N PRO A 223 -21.96 -17.21 -1.91
CA PRO A 223 -21.64 -18.36 -2.73
C PRO A 223 -20.61 -18.01 -3.81
N PRO A 224 -19.65 -18.90 -4.10
CA PRO A 224 -18.75 -18.70 -5.23
C PRO A 224 -19.57 -18.67 -6.52
N GLU A 225 -19.39 -17.59 -7.31
CA GLU A 225 -20.02 -17.53 -8.62
C GLU A 225 -19.46 -18.68 -9.48
N THR A 226 -20.35 -19.52 -9.98
CA THR A 226 -19.97 -20.52 -11.00
C THR A 226 -19.66 -19.74 -12.26
N ILE A 227 -18.39 -19.59 -12.60
CA ILE A 227 -17.95 -19.02 -13.87
C ILE A 227 -18.43 -20.00 -14.96
N THR A 228 -19.52 -19.64 -15.62
CA THR A 228 -20.04 -20.35 -16.79
C THR A 228 -19.31 -19.89 -18.04
#